data_bc6ab5f137fdf19378497cf84976d959
#
_entry.id   bc6ab5f137fdf19378497cf84976d959
#
_cell.length_a   1.000
_cell.length_b   1.000
_cell.length_c   1.000
_cell.angle_alpha   90.00
_cell.angle_beta   90.00
_cell.angle_gamma   90.00
#
_symmetry.space_group_name_H-M   'P 1'
#
loop_
_entity.id
_entity.type
_entity.pdbx_description
1 polymer ?
#
loop_
_entity_poly.entity_id
_entity_poly.type
_entity_poly.pdbx_seq_one_letter_code
_entity_poly.pdbx_strand_id
1 'polypeptide(L)'
;MAVSCVCSSQAGLPDGVLNVVSGFGPTAGAALCSHMGVDKLAFTGSTGTGQIVLELAARSNLKPVTLELGGKSPFIVMDDADVDQAVELAHHAVFFNQVLLQLR
;
A
#
# COMPACT_ATOMS: atom_id res chain seq x y z
N MET A 1 -1.64 6.58 13.46
CA MET A 1 -1.22 7.81 12.74
C MET A 1 -0.50 8.81 13.63
N ALA A 2 -1.06 9.27 14.74
CA ALA A 2 -0.36 10.22 15.63
C ALA A 2 1.02 9.73 16.11
N VAL A 3 1.15 8.45 16.44
CA VAL A 3 2.42 7.83 16.88
C VAL A 3 3.52 7.94 15.82
N SER A 4 3.20 7.72 14.55
CA SER A 4 4.20 7.78 13.47
C SER A 4 4.77 9.19 13.28
N CYS A 5 3.95 10.24 13.40
CA CYS A 5 4.41 11.62 13.31
C CYS A 5 5.33 12.00 14.49
N VAL A 6 5.00 11.58 15.71
CA VAL A 6 5.84 11.83 16.91
C VAL A 6 7.18 11.11 16.77
N CYS A 7 7.19 9.85 16.36
CA CYS A 7 8.44 9.10 16.17
C CYS A 7 9.33 9.71 15.07
N SER A 8 8.75 10.22 14.00
CA SER A 8 9.51 10.87 12.92
C SER A 8 10.19 12.16 13.39
N SER A 9 9.50 12.98 14.15
CA SER A 9 10.08 14.20 14.74
C SER A 9 11.19 13.89 15.74
N GLN A 10 11.01 12.88 16.60
CA GLN A 10 12.02 12.43 17.55
C GLN A 10 13.25 11.82 16.87
N ALA A 11 13.09 11.23 15.69
CA ALA A 11 14.17 10.72 14.87
C ALA A 11 14.94 11.81 14.08
N GLY A 12 14.57 13.07 14.25
CA GLY A 12 15.25 14.19 13.60
C GLY A 12 14.83 14.44 12.15
N LEU A 13 13.68 13.90 11.72
CA LEU A 13 13.14 14.20 10.40
C LEU A 13 12.72 15.69 10.34
N PRO A 14 13.20 16.47 9.35
CA PRO A 14 12.81 17.88 9.23
C PRO A 14 11.31 18.05 9.06
N ASP A 15 10.77 19.15 9.57
CA ASP A 15 9.36 19.48 9.44
C ASP A 15 8.95 19.60 7.97
N GLY A 16 7.78 19.05 7.64
CA GLY A 16 7.22 19.07 6.30
C GLY A 16 7.67 17.92 5.38
N VAL A 17 8.68 17.12 5.77
CA VAL A 17 9.11 15.94 4.98
C VAL A 17 8.07 14.81 5.03
N LEU A 18 7.44 14.62 6.18
CA LEU A 18 6.33 13.68 6.36
C LEU A 18 5.08 14.40 6.82
N ASN A 19 4.04 14.38 5.99
CA ASN A 19 2.76 14.99 6.29
C ASN A 19 1.66 13.92 6.27
N VAL A 20 0.78 13.93 7.26
CA VAL A 20 -0.34 12.98 7.37
C VAL A 20 -1.64 13.74 7.21
N VAL A 21 -2.38 13.43 6.16
CA VAL A 21 -3.70 13.98 5.87
C VAL A 21 -4.74 12.89 6.01
N SER A 22 -5.62 13.01 6.99
CA SER A 22 -6.73 12.09 7.19
C SER A 22 -7.97 12.58 6.43
N GLY A 23 -8.66 11.64 5.75
CA GLY A 23 -9.87 11.99 5.01
C GLY A 23 -10.47 10.79 4.28
N PHE A 24 -11.62 10.98 3.66
CA PHE A 24 -12.26 9.95 2.86
C PHE A 24 -11.57 9.79 1.49
N GLY A 25 -11.47 8.55 1.01
CA GLY A 25 -10.91 8.23 -0.29
C GLY A 25 -11.52 9.06 -1.43
N PRO A 26 -12.87 9.10 -1.57
CA PRO A 26 -13.53 9.85 -2.65
C PRO A 26 -13.32 11.37 -2.62
N THR A 27 -12.88 11.93 -1.52
CA THR A 27 -12.60 13.37 -1.37
C THR A 27 -11.11 13.66 -1.24
N ALA A 28 -10.50 13.40 -0.08
CA ALA A 28 -9.09 13.69 0.17
C ALA A 28 -8.16 12.85 -0.72
N GLY A 29 -8.44 11.55 -0.88
CA GLY A 29 -7.67 10.67 -1.75
C GLY A 29 -7.76 11.08 -3.21
N ALA A 30 -8.97 11.32 -3.71
CA ALA A 30 -9.18 11.77 -5.09
C ALA A 30 -8.52 13.13 -5.36
N ALA A 31 -8.56 14.05 -4.39
CA ALA A 31 -7.90 15.35 -4.52
C ALA A 31 -6.37 15.18 -4.66
N LEU A 32 -5.74 14.32 -3.86
CA LEU A 32 -4.32 14.01 -3.97
C LEU A 32 -3.98 13.36 -5.32
N CYS A 33 -4.80 12.39 -5.77
CA CYS A 33 -4.60 11.71 -7.04
C CYS A 33 -4.65 12.69 -8.22
N SER A 34 -5.52 13.69 -8.16
CA SER A 34 -5.73 14.68 -9.23
C SER A 34 -4.83 15.91 -9.11
N HIS A 35 -4.09 16.09 -8.01
CA HIS A 35 -3.35 17.31 -7.75
C HIS A 35 -2.08 17.40 -8.62
N MET A 36 -1.92 18.50 -9.35
CA MET A 36 -0.79 18.72 -10.27
C MET A 36 0.57 18.82 -9.57
N GLY A 37 0.62 19.19 -8.30
CA GLY A 37 1.84 19.29 -7.49
C GLY A 37 2.22 17.99 -6.77
N VAL A 38 1.55 16.86 -7.06
CA VAL A 38 1.94 15.53 -6.59
C VAL A 38 2.71 14.82 -7.68
N ASP A 39 3.96 14.47 -7.44
CA ASP A 39 4.85 13.90 -8.45
C ASP A 39 4.74 12.38 -8.58
N LYS A 40 4.32 11.67 -7.53
CA LYS A 40 4.18 10.21 -7.53
C LYS A 40 3.11 9.77 -6.54
N LEU A 41 2.40 8.68 -6.87
CA LEU A 41 1.47 8.01 -5.98
C LEU A 41 1.92 6.58 -5.69
N ALA A 42 1.69 6.13 -4.47
CA ALA A 42 1.70 4.73 -4.09
C ALA A 42 0.37 4.40 -3.43
N PHE A 43 -0.28 3.34 -3.87
CA PHE A 43 -1.60 2.95 -3.39
C PHE A 43 -1.64 1.45 -3.09
N THR A 44 -2.15 1.11 -1.91
CA THR A 44 -2.47 -0.26 -1.52
C THR A 44 -3.96 -0.37 -1.25
N GLY A 45 -4.64 -1.32 -1.89
CA GLY A 45 -6.07 -1.52 -1.70
C GLY A 45 -6.73 -2.39 -2.76
N SER A 46 -8.04 -2.19 -2.98
CA SER A 46 -8.77 -2.99 -3.97
C SER A 46 -8.40 -2.62 -5.41
N THR A 47 -8.48 -3.59 -6.32
CA THR A 47 -8.23 -3.39 -7.75
C THR A 47 -9.14 -2.30 -8.34
N GLY A 48 -10.44 -2.29 -7.96
CA GLY A 48 -11.36 -1.25 -8.44
C GLY A 48 -10.94 0.15 -8.00
N THR A 49 -10.48 0.32 -6.75
CA THR A 49 -9.96 1.62 -6.29
C THR A 49 -8.64 1.97 -6.99
N GLY A 50 -7.77 0.99 -7.23
CA GLY A 50 -6.52 1.19 -7.98
C GLY A 50 -6.76 1.71 -9.40
N GLN A 51 -7.80 1.21 -10.08
CA GLN A 51 -8.21 1.72 -11.39
C GLN A 51 -8.61 3.20 -11.34
N ILE A 52 -9.40 3.60 -10.33
CA ILE A 52 -9.78 5.00 -10.12
C ILE A 52 -8.54 5.88 -9.86
N VAL A 53 -7.60 5.41 -9.05
CA VAL A 53 -6.33 6.12 -8.76
C VAL A 53 -5.53 6.34 -10.05
N LEU A 54 -5.39 5.31 -10.88
CA LEU A 54 -4.71 5.43 -12.19
C LEU A 54 -5.41 6.42 -13.11
N GLU A 55 -6.74 6.37 -13.20
CA GLU A 55 -7.51 7.27 -14.04
C GLU A 55 -7.36 8.73 -13.60
N LEU A 56 -7.44 9.02 -12.31
CA LEU A 56 -7.26 10.37 -11.77
C LEU A 56 -5.84 10.89 -11.99
N ALA A 57 -4.82 10.05 -11.79
CA ALA A 57 -3.43 10.39 -12.05
C ALA A 57 -3.20 10.69 -13.54
N ALA A 58 -3.75 9.87 -14.44
CA ALA A 58 -3.64 10.06 -15.89
C ALA A 58 -4.30 11.34 -16.38
N ARG A 59 -5.44 11.72 -15.79
CA ARG A 59 -6.15 12.97 -16.12
C ARG A 59 -5.51 14.22 -15.53
N SER A 60 -4.52 14.09 -14.67
CA SER A 60 -3.78 15.22 -14.08
C SER A 60 -2.46 15.47 -14.83
N ASN A 61 -1.33 15.17 -14.20
CA ASN A 61 0.02 15.39 -14.75
C ASN A 61 0.72 14.11 -15.22
N LEU A 62 -0.01 12.99 -15.39
CA LEU A 62 0.55 11.68 -15.76
C LEU A 62 1.59 11.16 -14.73
N LYS A 63 1.40 11.50 -13.46
CA LYS A 63 2.31 11.05 -12.39
C LYS A 63 2.40 9.53 -12.31
N PRO A 64 3.59 8.97 -12.08
CA PRO A 64 3.75 7.55 -11.85
C PRO A 64 2.94 7.04 -10.67
N VAL A 65 2.31 5.87 -10.83
CA VAL A 65 1.53 5.21 -9.77
C VAL A 65 2.10 3.82 -9.53
N THR A 66 2.47 3.53 -8.29
CA THR A 66 2.80 2.18 -7.82
C THR A 66 1.58 1.59 -7.13
N LEU A 67 1.19 0.39 -7.50
CA LEU A 67 -0.01 -0.28 -7.00
C LEU A 67 0.33 -1.61 -6.31
N GLU A 68 -0.21 -1.78 -5.11
CA GLU A 68 -0.28 -3.06 -4.41
C GLU A 68 -1.76 -3.41 -4.25
N LEU A 69 -2.22 -4.38 -5.03
CA LEU A 69 -3.63 -4.71 -5.16
C LEU A 69 -3.94 -6.12 -4.66
N GLY A 70 -5.21 -6.39 -4.45
CA GLY A 70 -5.70 -7.72 -4.15
C GLY A 70 -5.49 -8.69 -5.32
N GLY A 71 -5.44 -9.98 -5.02
CA GLY A 71 -5.24 -11.03 -6.03
C GLY A 71 -5.32 -12.43 -5.44
N LYS A 72 -4.80 -13.39 -6.19
CA LYS A 72 -4.65 -14.80 -5.83
C LYS A 72 -3.17 -15.16 -5.96
N SER A 73 -2.38 -14.83 -4.92
CA SER A 73 -0.94 -15.11 -4.91
C SER A 73 -0.71 -16.63 -4.75
N PRO A 74 -0.05 -17.31 -5.68
CA PRO A 74 0.22 -18.73 -5.57
C PRO A 74 1.30 -19.01 -4.53
N PHE A 75 1.16 -20.11 -3.79
CA PHE A 75 2.18 -20.68 -2.95
C PHE A 75 2.46 -22.10 -3.45
N ILE A 76 3.61 -22.29 -4.06
CA ILE A 76 3.97 -23.57 -4.73
C ILE A 76 4.98 -24.30 -3.85
N VAL A 77 4.63 -25.55 -3.50
CA VAL A 77 5.52 -26.46 -2.75
C VAL A 77 5.94 -27.56 -3.69
N MET A 78 7.24 -27.68 -3.93
CA MET A 78 7.80 -28.75 -4.75
C MET A 78 7.87 -30.05 -3.96
N ASP A 79 8.02 -31.19 -4.65
CA ASP A 79 8.02 -32.52 -4.05
C ASP A 79 9.24 -32.83 -3.18
N ASP A 80 10.32 -32.10 -3.37
CA ASP A 80 11.57 -32.16 -2.60
C ASP A 80 11.66 -31.12 -1.47
N ALA A 81 10.60 -30.33 -1.25
CA ALA A 81 10.58 -29.30 -0.23
C ALA A 81 10.44 -29.90 1.19
N ASP A 82 10.99 -29.18 2.18
CA ASP A 82 10.71 -29.41 3.60
C ASP A 82 9.26 -29.01 3.90
N VAL A 83 8.42 -30.02 4.17
CA VAL A 83 6.98 -29.82 4.37
C VAL A 83 6.69 -29.03 5.63
N ASP A 84 7.42 -29.25 6.72
CA ASP A 84 7.21 -28.57 7.98
C ASP A 84 7.53 -27.07 7.84
N GLN A 85 8.65 -26.75 7.19
CA GLN A 85 9.00 -25.38 6.87
C GLN A 85 7.97 -24.73 5.91
N ALA A 86 7.51 -25.45 4.91
CA ALA A 86 6.50 -24.96 3.97
C ALA A 86 5.18 -24.64 4.69
N VAL A 87 4.75 -25.46 5.64
CA VAL A 87 3.56 -25.23 6.46
C VAL A 87 3.71 -23.99 7.32
N GLU A 88 4.84 -23.79 7.99
CA GLU A 88 5.10 -22.58 8.79
C GLU A 88 5.05 -21.32 7.94
N LEU A 89 5.70 -21.30 6.77
CA LEU A 89 5.70 -20.18 5.85
C LEU A 89 4.30 -19.88 5.32
N ALA A 90 3.56 -20.91 4.90
CA ALA A 90 2.19 -20.77 4.41
C ALA A 90 1.25 -20.24 5.50
N HIS A 91 1.36 -20.78 6.72
CA HIS A 91 0.59 -20.30 7.85
C HIS A 91 0.87 -18.81 8.15
N HIS A 92 2.15 -18.44 8.20
CA HIS A 92 2.54 -17.04 8.43
C HIS A 92 2.01 -16.12 7.31
N ALA A 93 2.20 -16.51 6.03
CA ALA A 93 1.77 -15.72 4.88
C ALA A 93 0.26 -15.51 4.81
N VAL A 94 -0.55 -16.49 5.25
CA VAL A 94 -2.01 -16.44 5.16
C VAL A 94 -2.64 -15.78 6.39
N PHE A 95 -2.14 -16.08 7.59
CA PHE A 95 -2.81 -15.72 8.84
C PHE A 95 -2.18 -14.55 9.58
N PHE A 96 -0.92 -14.21 9.31
CA PHE A 96 -0.28 -13.08 9.96
C PHE A 96 -0.94 -11.76 9.52
N ASN A 97 -1.49 -11.03 10.49
CA ASN A 97 -2.29 -9.81 10.29
C ASN A 97 -3.40 -9.93 9.23
N GLN A 98 -3.69 -11.12 8.78
CA GLN A 98 -4.75 -11.43 7.84
C GLN A 98 -4.75 -10.46 6.63
N VAL A 99 -5.91 -9.83 6.37
CA VAL A 99 -6.09 -8.90 5.24
C VAL A 99 -5.34 -7.57 5.42
N LEU A 100 -4.97 -7.21 6.65
CA LEU A 100 -4.36 -5.91 6.97
C LEU A 100 -2.96 -5.72 6.37
N LEU A 101 -2.16 -6.77 6.24
CA LEU A 101 -0.84 -6.71 5.62
C LEU A 101 -0.78 -7.33 4.22
N GLN A 102 -1.86 -7.93 3.74
CA GLN A 102 -1.93 -8.56 2.42
C GLN A 102 -0.72 -9.43 2.07
N LEU A 103 -0.20 -10.18 3.04
CA LEU A 103 0.85 -11.17 2.82
C LEU A 103 0.25 -12.40 2.12
N ARG A 104 -0.22 -12.21 0.90
CA ARG A 104 -0.81 -13.25 0.07
C ARG A 104 0.12 -13.66 -1.04
#